data_5cce51245c7fd8c9631cdc662f4e1369
#
_entry.id   5cce51245c7fd8c9631cdc662f4e1369
#
_cell.length_a   1.000
_cell.length_b   1.000
_cell.length_c   1.000
_cell.angle_alpha   90.00
_cell.angle_beta   90.00
_cell.angle_gamma   90.00
#
_symmetry.space_group_name_H-M   'P 1'
#
loop_
_entity.id
_entity.type
_entity.pdbx_description
1 polymer ?
#
loop_
_entity_poly.entity_id
_entity_poly.type
_entity_poly.pdbx_seq_one_letter_code
_entity_poly.pdbx_strand_id
1 'polypeptide(L)'
;MEMVVQGVSTRNIKKVTEELCGESFSKSAVSEICKELDVPVKHFKERLLPEHYPFIIVDAIYLKAREDHRVKSKALFVAIGINNTGHKEVLGFEVYDSEKVNTWRDFFENLKSRGLRGVDIVISDAHAGLVEAIKESFSGSSWQRCQAHFTRNIIDKCPKKYSTGLASELRDMFNAATIEEARRLKESIYDEYQDVANEAMTVLDEGFEDSITIMALPSKYRIALRT
;
A
#
# COMPACT_ATOMS: atom_id res chain seq x y z
N MET A 1 26.21 8.25 4.51
CA MET A 1 24.75 8.24 4.76
C MET A 1 23.96 8.11 3.48
N GLU A 2 24.17 8.95 2.47
CA GLU A 2 23.41 8.96 1.20
C GLU A 2 23.26 7.57 0.56
N MET A 3 24.34 6.80 0.44
CA MET A 3 24.29 5.44 -0.11
C MET A 3 23.34 4.51 0.64
N VAL A 4 23.18 4.69 1.97
CA VAL A 4 22.21 3.90 2.77
C VAL A 4 20.79 4.33 2.43
N VAL A 5 20.53 5.63 2.37
CA VAL A 5 19.23 6.20 1.99
C VAL A 5 18.82 5.74 0.58
N GLN A 6 19.79 5.62 -0.33
CA GLN A 6 19.58 5.10 -1.69
C GLN A 6 19.50 3.56 -1.75
N GLY A 7 19.44 2.86 -0.62
CA GLY A 7 19.24 1.41 -0.55
C GLY A 7 20.48 0.57 -0.82
N VAL A 8 21.67 1.17 -0.83
CA VAL A 8 22.93 0.41 -0.99
C VAL A 8 23.19 -0.40 0.27
N SER A 9 23.34 -1.72 0.14
CA SER A 9 23.64 -2.59 1.29
C SER A 9 24.96 -2.22 1.96
N THR A 10 25.06 -2.38 3.29
CA THR A 10 26.28 -2.10 4.07
C THR A 10 27.51 -2.85 3.55
N ARG A 11 27.33 -4.01 2.93
CA ARG A 11 28.40 -4.78 2.29
C ARG A 11 28.91 -4.11 1.02
N ASN A 12 28.00 -3.57 0.22
CA ASN A 12 28.35 -2.87 -1.02
C ASN A 12 28.94 -1.49 -0.72
N ILE A 13 28.52 -0.79 0.34
CA ILE A 13 29.13 0.46 0.79
C ILE A 13 30.62 0.25 1.06
N LYS A 14 30.99 -0.83 1.77
CA LYS A 14 32.40 -1.16 1.99
C LYS A 14 33.19 -1.24 0.69
N LYS A 15 32.69 -1.98 -0.30
CA LYS A 15 33.38 -2.14 -1.60
C LYS A 15 33.53 -0.81 -2.34
N VAL A 16 32.43 -0.05 -2.43
CA VAL A 16 32.43 1.24 -3.13
C VAL A 16 33.40 2.24 -2.48
N THR A 17 33.45 2.31 -1.15
CA THR A 17 34.36 3.23 -0.46
C THR A 17 35.80 2.79 -0.56
N GLU A 18 36.12 1.49 -0.55
CA GLU A 18 37.45 0.95 -0.83
C GLU A 18 37.92 1.33 -2.24
N GLU A 19 37.08 1.19 -3.25
CA GLU A 19 37.42 1.48 -4.66
C GLU A 19 37.56 2.99 -4.93
N LEU A 20 36.71 3.83 -4.33
CA LEU A 20 36.68 5.26 -4.63
C LEU A 20 37.59 6.09 -3.74
N CYS A 21 37.77 5.73 -2.47
CA CYS A 21 38.47 6.53 -1.46
C CYS A 21 39.69 5.82 -0.88
N GLY A 22 39.94 4.57 -1.25
CA GLY A 22 41.04 3.77 -0.67
C GLY A 22 40.81 3.38 0.80
N GLU A 23 39.69 3.77 1.39
CA GLU A 23 39.32 3.46 2.78
C GLU A 23 38.08 2.61 2.84
N SER A 24 38.04 1.68 3.81
CA SER A 24 36.85 0.83 4.02
C SER A 24 36.17 1.14 5.34
N PHE A 25 34.86 1.43 5.27
CA PHE A 25 34.06 1.53 6.48
C PHE A 25 33.62 0.12 6.94
N SER A 26 33.81 -0.15 8.23
CA SER A 26 33.30 -1.37 8.83
C SER A 26 31.77 -1.36 8.87
N LYS A 27 31.13 -2.56 8.94
CA LYS A 27 29.68 -2.64 9.09
C LYS A 27 29.17 -1.92 10.34
N SER A 28 29.94 -1.96 11.43
CA SER A 28 29.63 -1.25 12.67
C SER A 28 29.70 0.27 12.49
N ALA A 29 30.72 0.79 11.79
CA ALA A 29 30.81 2.21 11.49
C ALA A 29 29.65 2.70 10.63
N VAL A 30 29.24 1.93 9.60
CA VAL A 30 28.04 2.26 8.79
C VAL A 30 26.79 2.24 9.65
N SER A 31 26.64 1.24 10.53
CA SER A 31 25.49 1.17 11.45
C SER A 31 25.45 2.35 12.42
N GLU A 32 26.61 2.80 12.92
CA GLU A 32 26.67 3.96 13.83
C GLU A 32 26.26 5.24 13.10
N ILE A 33 26.78 5.47 11.89
CA ILE A 33 26.36 6.61 11.05
C ILE A 33 24.84 6.56 10.78
N CYS A 34 24.26 5.38 10.59
CA CYS A 34 22.82 5.24 10.35
C CYS A 34 21.96 5.65 11.56
N LYS A 35 22.48 5.61 12.79
CA LYS A 35 21.77 6.10 13.97
C LYS A 35 21.47 7.59 13.91
N GLU A 36 22.24 8.37 13.16
CA GLU A 36 21.92 9.77 12.93
C GLU A 36 20.57 9.97 12.23
N LEU A 37 20.06 8.94 11.52
CA LEU A 37 18.71 8.94 10.93
C LEU A 37 17.60 8.79 11.96
N ASP A 38 17.88 8.30 13.17
CA ASP A 38 16.86 8.04 14.18
C ASP A 38 16.15 9.33 14.61
N VAL A 39 16.88 10.46 14.68
CA VAL A 39 16.32 11.75 15.05
C VAL A 39 15.34 12.28 14.00
N PRO A 40 15.71 12.44 12.71
CA PRO A 40 14.76 12.89 11.69
C PRO A 40 13.59 11.91 11.48
N VAL A 41 13.83 10.60 11.60
CA VAL A 41 12.76 9.58 11.54
C VAL A 41 11.78 9.76 12.70
N LYS A 42 12.28 9.97 13.93
CA LYS A 42 11.43 10.25 15.09
C LYS A 42 10.60 11.52 14.89
N HIS A 43 11.23 12.63 14.48
CA HIS A 43 10.51 13.88 14.20
C HIS A 43 9.43 13.69 13.14
N PHE A 44 9.71 12.95 12.07
CA PHE A 44 8.72 12.63 11.05
C PHE A 44 7.54 11.83 11.61
N LYS A 45 7.81 10.82 12.44
CA LYS A 45 6.77 9.97 13.05
C LYS A 45 5.90 10.71 14.07
N GLU A 46 6.44 11.74 14.72
CA GLU A 46 5.76 12.52 15.77
C GLU A 46 5.15 13.83 15.26
N ARG A 47 5.42 14.21 14.00
CA ARG A 47 4.93 15.49 13.45
C ARG A 47 3.40 15.56 13.43
N LEU A 48 2.86 16.75 13.63
CA LEU A 48 1.43 17.00 13.48
C LEU A 48 0.99 16.85 12.02
N LEU A 49 -0.26 16.47 11.83
CA LEU A 49 -0.91 16.33 10.52
C LEU A 49 -2.00 17.43 10.40
N PRO A 50 -1.61 18.69 10.11
CA PRO A 50 -2.53 19.82 10.17
C PRO A 50 -3.47 19.89 8.96
N GLU A 51 -3.10 19.25 7.84
CA GLU A 51 -3.90 19.27 6.61
C GLU A 51 -5.08 18.32 6.69
N HIS A 52 -6.08 18.58 5.83
CA HIS A 52 -7.22 17.71 5.65
C HIS A 52 -6.93 16.69 4.55
N TYR A 53 -7.03 15.40 4.90
CA TYR A 53 -6.80 14.28 3.98
C TYR A 53 -8.09 13.48 3.81
N PRO A 54 -8.97 13.85 2.86
CA PRO A 54 -10.21 13.12 2.63
C PRO A 54 -9.98 11.70 2.12
N PHE A 55 -8.81 11.42 1.57
CA PHE A 55 -8.46 10.09 1.09
C PHE A 55 -7.16 9.62 1.72
N ILE A 56 -7.14 8.38 2.19
CA ILE A 56 -5.92 7.72 2.65
C ILE A 56 -5.74 6.37 1.97
N ILE A 57 -4.50 6.06 1.67
CA ILE A 57 -4.08 4.74 1.18
C ILE A 57 -3.24 4.11 2.29
N VAL A 58 -3.58 2.90 2.67
CA VAL A 58 -2.84 2.14 3.69
C VAL A 58 -2.42 0.79 3.15
N ASP A 59 -1.21 0.37 3.49
CA ASP A 59 -0.61 -0.87 3.01
C ASP A 59 0.40 -1.42 4.01
N ALA A 60 0.68 -2.71 3.96
CA ALA A 60 1.71 -3.38 4.75
C ALA A 60 2.75 -4.06 3.85
N ILE A 61 4.02 -3.74 4.08
CA ILE A 61 5.14 -4.34 3.38
C ILE A 61 5.90 -5.27 4.32
N TYR A 62 6.07 -6.53 3.95
CA TYR A 62 6.81 -7.49 4.77
C TYR A 62 8.31 -7.40 4.48
N LEU A 63 9.09 -7.07 5.51
CA LEU A 63 10.53 -6.96 5.48
C LEU A 63 11.19 -8.02 6.36
N LYS A 64 12.32 -8.56 5.91
CA LYS A 64 13.13 -9.47 6.72
C LYS A 64 14.13 -8.67 7.54
N ALA A 65 13.98 -8.67 8.86
CA ALA A 65 14.90 -8.04 9.81
C ALA A 65 15.63 -9.10 10.64
N ARG A 66 16.88 -8.81 11.00
CA ARG A 66 17.63 -9.66 11.94
C ARG A 66 17.44 -9.13 13.36
N GLU A 67 16.85 -9.94 14.21
CA GLU A 67 16.61 -9.66 15.61
C GLU A 67 16.97 -10.91 16.44
N ASP A 68 17.70 -10.75 17.54
CA ASP A 68 18.16 -11.83 18.41
C ASP A 68 18.83 -12.98 17.64
N HIS A 69 19.75 -12.64 16.73
CA HIS A 69 20.48 -13.56 15.85
C HIS A 69 19.62 -14.39 14.87
N ARG A 70 18.31 -14.13 14.79
CA ARG A 70 17.37 -14.79 13.87
C ARG A 70 16.82 -13.80 12.84
N VAL A 71 16.49 -14.31 11.67
CA VAL A 71 15.77 -13.52 10.65
C VAL A 71 14.28 -13.66 10.93
N LYS A 72 13.65 -12.54 11.28
CA LYS A 72 12.19 -12.46 11.50
C LYS A 72 11.55 -11.63 10.36
N SER A 73 10.33 -12.00 10.01
CA SER A 73 9.51 -11.15 9.13
C SER A 73 8.85 -10.07 9.99
N LYS A 74 8.92 -8.82 9.54
CA LYS A 74 8.28 -7.66 10.17
C LYS A 74 7.35 -7.01 9.16
N ALA A 75 6.21 -6.52 9.60
CA ALA A 75 5.27 -5.77 8.78
C ALA A 75 5.55 -4.28 8.94
N LEU A 76 5.95 -3.61 7.87
CA LEU A 76 6.04 -2.15 7.79
C LEU A 76 4.70 -1.61 7.30
N PHE A 77 3.95 -0.98 8.19
CA PHE A 77 2.71 -0.29 7.84
C PHE A 77 3.02 1.11 7.31
N VAL A 78 2.33 1.51 6.26
CA VAL A 78 2.48 2.82 5.64
C VAL A 78 1.10 3.43 5.42
N ALA A 79 0.96 4.71 5.71
CA ALA A 79 -0.22 5.49 5.36
C ALA A 79 0.17 6.69 4.50
N ILE A 80 -0.52 6.84 3.37
CA ILE A 80 -0.37 7.97 2.44
C ILE A 80 -1.69 8.75 2.45
N GLY A 81 -1.64 10.03 2.78
CA GLY A 81 -2.77 10.94 2.65
C GLY A 81 -2.80 11.63 1.29
N ILE A 82 -4.00 11.90 0.81
CA ILE A 82 -4.23 12.68 -0.39
C ILE A 82 -5.15 13.84 -0.02
N ASN A 83 -4.66 15.05 -0.13
CA ASN A 83 -5.40 16.25 0.21
C ASN A 83 -6.38 16.68 -0.89
N ASN A 84 -7.16 17.75 -0.64
CA ASN A 84 -8.16 18.26 -1.56
C ASN A 84 -7.61 18.74 -2.92
N THR A 85 -6.30 19.01 -2.99
CA THR A 85 -5.62 19.40 -4.24
C THR A 85 -5.08 18.20 -5.02
N GLY A 86 -5.16 16.99 -4.45
CA GLY A 86 -4.61 15.75 -5.03
C GLY A 86 -3.13 15.51 -4.70
N HIS A 87 -2.53 16.33 -3.83
CA HIS A 87 -1.16 16.12 -3.38
C HIS A 87 -1.09 14.90 -2.45
N LYS A 88 -0.12 14.02 -2.71
CA LYS A 88 0.16 12.82 -1.91
C LYS A 88 1.26 13.08 -0.89
N GLU A 89 1.03 12.69 0.34
CA GLU A 89 1.99 12.80 1.42
C GLU A 89 2.01 11.54 2.27
N VAL A 90 3.20 11.07 2.66
CA VAL A 90 3.32 9.99 3.64
C VAL A 90 2.93 10.52 5.01
N LEU A 91 1.82 10.06 5.57
CA LEU A 91 1.32 10.49 6.88
C LEU A 91 2.08 9.83 8.03
N GLY A 92 2.47 8.58 7.84
CA GLY A 92 3.22 7.82 8.82
C GLY A 92 3.57 6.44 8.35
N PHE A 93 4.50 5.84 9.09
CA PHE A 93 4.85 4.43 8.96
C PHE A 93 5.22 3.87 10.34
N GLU A 94 5.00 2.57 10.54
CA GLU A 94 5.35 1.88 11.77
C GLU A 94 5.70 0.42 11.48
N VAL A 95 6.56 -0.18 12.31
CA VAL A 95 6.98 -1.57 12.16
C VAL A 95 6.34 -2.42 13.25
N TYR A 96 5.64 -3.48 12.85
CA TYR A 96 5.01 -4.44 13.74
C TYR A 96 5.50 -5.86 13.46
N ASP A 97 5.29 -6.75 14.43
CA ASP A 97 5.64 -8.18 14.27
C ASP A 97 4.70 -8.91 13.32
N SER A 98 3.47 -8.44 13.20
CA SER A 98 2.45 -9.05 12.37
C SER A 98 1.32 -8.08 12.05
N GLU A 99 0.59 -8.41 11.00
CA GLU A 99 -0.60 -7.69 10.55
C GLU A 99 -1.85 -8.27 11.23
N LYS A 100 -2.35 -7.57 12.24
CA LYS A 100 -3.55 -7.92 13.03
C LYS A 100 -4.45 -6.71 13.20
N VAL A 101 -5.71 -6.93 13.52
CA VAL A 101 -6.69 -5.87 13.82
C VAL A 101 -6.12 -4.87 14.84
N ASN A 102 -5.59 -5.35 15.97
CA ASN A 102 -5.08 -4.48 17.03
C ASN A 102 -3.88 -3.64 16.58
N THR A 103 -2.93 -4.21 15.82
CA THR A 103 -1.77 -3.45 15.32
C THR A 103 -2.19 -2.38 14.32
N TRP A 104 -3.21 -2.62 13.50
CA TRP A 104 -3.79 -1.61 12.64
C TRP A 104 -4.53 -0.53 13.43
N ARG A 105 -5.28 -0.89 14.47
CA ARG A 105 -5.91 0.10 15.37
C ARG A 105 -4.86 1.01 16.01
N ASP A 106 -3.81 0.45 16.59
CA ASP A 106 -2.73 1.21 17.20
C ASP A 106 -2.11 2.19 16.21
N PHE A 107 -1.87 1.76 14.97
CA PHE A 107 -1.37 2.61 13.91
C PHE A 107 -2.33 3.76 13.56
N PHE A 108 -3.62 3.48 13.42
CA PHE A 108 -4.63 4.50 13.12
C PHE A 108 -4.84 5.47 14.28
N GLU A 109 -4.81 5.01 15.52
CA GLU A 109 -4.86 5.88 16.70
C GLU A 109 -3.65 6.82 16.77
N ASN A 110 -2.45 6.33 16.43
CA ASN A 110 -1.28 7.21 16.29
C ASN A 110 -1.52 8.31 15.25
N LEU A 111 -2.01 7.99 14.07
CA LEU A 111 -2.30 9.00 13.04
C LEU A 111 -3.35 10.02 13.51
N LYS A 112 -4.42 9.57 14.17
CA LYS A 112 -5.47 10.43 14.73
C LYS A 112 -4.94 11.34 15.83
N SER A 113 -4.14 10.81 16.76
CA SER A 113 -3.54 11.60 17.84
C SER A 113 -2.65 12.73 17.32
N ARG A 114 -2.09 12.57 16.12
CA ARG A 114 -1.29 13.56 15.40
C ARG A 114 -2.13 14.54 14.56
N GLY A 115 -3.45 14.38 14.52
CA GLY A 115 -4.37 15.31 13.88
C GLY A 115 -5.09 14.78 12.63
N LEU A 116 -4.89 13.52 12.22
CA LEU A 116 -5.64 12.94 11.10
C LEU A 116 -7.15 12.91 11.42
N ARG A 117 -7.94 13.55 10.57
CA ARG A 117 -9.40 13.63 10.70
C ARG A 117 -10.06 13.91 9.34
N GLY A 118 -11.38 13.68 9.27
CA GLY A 118 -12.16 13.98 8.07
C GLY A 118 -11.78 13.09 6.87
N VAL A 119 -11.52 11.81 7.14
CA VAL A 119 -11.25 10.82 6.11
C VAL A 119 -12.58 10.35 5.51
N ASP A 120 -12.75 10.54 4.21
CA ASP A 120 -13.95 10.14 3.47
C ASP A 120 -13.81 8.74 2.88
N ILE A 121 -12.61 8.39 2.36
CA ILE A 121 -12.35 7.08 1.77
C ILE A 121 -10.99 6.55 2.26
N VAL A 122 -11.00 5.28 2.69
CA VAL A 122 -9.79 4.51 2.99
C VAL A 122 -9.58 3.45 1.91
N ILE A 123 -8.40 3.46 1.29
CA ILE A 123 -8.03 2.49 0.25
C ILE A 123 -7.00 1.52 0.83
N SER A 124 -7.28 0.23 0.72
CA SER A 124 -6.37 -0.83 1.18
C SER A 124 -6.51 -2.11 0.37
N ASP A 125 -5.65 -3.09 0.63
CA ASP A 125 -5.93 -4.45 0.25
C ASP A 125 -7.13 -5.02 1.05
N ALA A 126 -7.55 -6.24 0.71
CA ALA A 126 -8.69 -6.91 1.37
C ALA A 126 -8.27 -7.81 2.53
N HIS A 127 -7.16 -7.52 3.22
CA HIS A 127 -6.78 -8.25 4.42
C HIS A 127 -7.83 -8.06 5.51
N ALA A 128 -8.43 -9.16 6.00
CA ALA A 128 -9.60 -9.09 6.89
C ALA A 128 -9.36 -8.24 8.13
N GLY A 129 -8.20 -8.40 8.79
CA GLY A 129 -7.84 -7.61 9.97
C GLY A 129 -7.67 -6.12 9.70
N LEU A 130 -7.20 -5.74 8.51
CA LEU A 130 -7.08 -4.34 8.10
C LEU A 130 -8.47 -3.74 7.83
N VAL A 131 -9.30 -4.44 7.07
CA VAL A 131 -10.68 -3.98 6.75
C VAL A 131 -11.50 -3.79 8.02
N GLU A 132 -11.41 -4.72 8.99
CA GLU A 132 -12.07 -4.61 10.29
C GLU A 132 -11.57 -3.38 11.06
N ALA A 133 -10.26 -3.19 11.17
CA ALA A 133 -9.68 -2.03 11.84
C ALA A 133 -10.07 -0.70 11.17
N ILE A 134 -10.17 -0.65 9.83
CA ILE A 134 -10.65 0.53 9.10
C ILE A 134 -12.09 0.87 9.50
N LYS A 135 -13.00 -0.11 9.46
CA LYS A 135 -14.41 0.10 9.81
C LYS A 135 -14.59 0.64 11.22
N GLU A 136 -13.78 0.15 12.16
CA GLU A 136 -13.82 0.60 13.56
C GLU A 136 -13.18 1.97 13.76
N SER A 137 -12.04 2.22 13.10
CA SER A 137 -11.26 3.43 13.31
C SER A 137 -11.80 4.64 12.52
N PHE A 138 -12.44 4.43 11.39
CA PHE A 138 -12.92 5.50 10.51
C PHE A 138 -14.44 5.39 10.27
N SER A 139 -15.21 5.50 11.37
CA SER A 139 -16.67 5.50 11.29
C SER A 139 -17.19 6.58 10.35
N GLY A 140 -17.98 6.20 9.34
CA GLY A 140 -18.53 7.11 8.33
C GLY A 140 -17.67 7.25 7.07
N SER A 141 -16.46 6.71 7.04
CA SER A 141 -15.66 6.62 5.81
C SER A 141 -16.10 5.43 4.96
N SER A 142 -15.99 5.56 3.65
CA SER A 142 -16.14 4.44 2.73
C SER A 142 -14.82 3.68 2.60
N TRP A 143 -14.91 2.35 2.49
CA TRP A 143 -13.76 1.54 2.16
C TRP A 143 -13.70 1.28 0.64
N GLN A 144 -12.50 1.32 0.09
CA GLN A 144 -12.19 0.99 -1.30
C GLN A 144 -11.12 -0.09 -1.32
N ARG A 145 -11.41 -1.21 -1.96
CA ARG A 145 -10.41 -2.24 -2.23
C ARG A 145 -9.38 -1.73 -3.23
N CYS A 146 -8.08 -1.85 -2.93
CA CYS A 146 -6.99 -1.47 -3.82
C CYS A 146 -7.08 -2.22 -5.15
N GLN A 147 -7.26 -1.50 -6.26
CA GLN A 147 -7.45 -2.09 -7.58
C GLN A 147 -6.20 -2.85 -8.06
N ALA A 148 -5.00 -2.40 -7.71
CA ALA A 148 -3.77 -3.08 -8.10
C ALA A 148 -3.61 -4.44 -7.39
N HIS A 149 -3.87 -4.50 -6.07
CA HIS A 149 -3.87 -5.76 -5.33
C HIS A 149 -5.00 -6.68 -5.80
N PHE A 150 -6.18 -6.13 -6.06
CA PHE A 150 -7.31 -6.90 -6.55
C PHE A 150 -7.04 -7.50 -7.93
N THR A 151 -6.52 -6.72 -8.87
CA THR A 151 -6.10 -7.22 -10.19
C THR A 151 -5.07 -8.35 -10.06
N ARG A 152 -4.07 -8.19 -9.17
CA ARG A 152 -3.09 -9.24 -8.91
C ARG A 152 -3.75 -10.51 -8.40
N ASN A 153 -4.65 -10.40 -7.42
CA ASN A 153 -5.36 -11.55 -6.85
C ASN A 153 -6.18 -12.32 -7.92
N ILE A 154 -6.81 -11.60 -8.86
CA ILE A 154 -7.53 -12.21 -9.98
C ILE A 154 -6.55 -12.93 -10.91
N ILE A 155 -5.47 -12.24 -11.31
CA ILE A 155 -4.48 -12.80 -12.24
C ILE A 155 -3.73 -14.00 -11.66
N ASP A 156 -3.46 -14.03 -10.35
CA ASP A 156 -2.82 -15.15 -9.66
C ASP A 156 -3.68 -16.43 -9.70
N LYS A 157 -5.01 -16.30 -9.91
CA LYS A 157 -5.94 -17.40 -10.10
C LYS A 157 -6.19 -17.76 -11.57
N CYS A 158 -5.65 -16.98 -12.49
CA CYS A 158 -5.82 -17.18 -13.92
C CYS A 158 -4.69 -18.06 -14.49
N PRO A 159 -4.98 -19.06 -15.33
CA PRO A 159 -3.94 -19.78 -16.06
C PRO A 159 -3.08 -18.84 -16.90
N LYS A 160 -1.76 -19.05 -16.91
CA LYS A 160 -0.78 -18.18 -17.58
C LYS A 160 -1.11 -17.84 -19.04
N LYS A 161 -1.71 -18.79 -19.74
CA LYS A 161 -2.12 -18.61 -21.14
C LYS A 161 -3.06 -17.43 -21.35
N TYR A 162 -3.91 -17.14 -20.38
CA TYR A 162 -4.97 -16.12 -20.46
C TYR A 162 -4.65 -14.86 -19.66
N SER A 163 -3.62 -14.90 -18.79
CA SER A 163 -3.33 -13.83 -17.83
C SER A 163 -3.07 -12.47 -18.45
N THR A 164 -2.42 -12.41 -19.62
CA THR A 164 -2.12 -11.14 -20.30
C THR A 164 -3.38 -10.48 -20.88
N GLY A 165 -4.25 -11.27 -21.52
CA GLY A 165 -5.55 -10.80 -22.03
C GLY A 165 -6.43 -10.28 -20.91
N LEU A 166 -6.66 -11.12 -19.90
CA LEU A 166 -7.45 -10.77 -18.74
C LEU A 166 -6.92 -9.50 -18.02
N ALA A 167 -5.61 -9.35 -17.87
CA ALA A 167 -5.02 -8.15 -17.26
C ALA A 167 -5.30 -6.87 -18.06
N SER A 168 -5.33 -6.95 -19.39
CA SER A 168 -5.69 -5.83 -20.26
C SER A 168 -7.16 -5.45 -20.08
N GLU A 169 -8.05 -6.41 -20.09
CA GLU A 169 -9.48 -6.18 -19.94
C GLU A 169 -9.87 -5.66 -18.54
N LEU A 170 -9.25 -6.19 -17.47
CA LEU A 170 -9.40 -5.65 -16.12
C LEU A 170 -8.95 -4.18 -16.04
N ARG A 171 -7.86 -3.82 -16.75
CA ARG A 171 -7.41 -2.43 -16.84
C ARG A 171 -8.45 -1.55 -17.52
N ASP A 172 -9.05 -2.00 -18.61
CA ASP A 172 -10.08 -1.27 -19.35
C ASP A 172 -11.34 -1.11 -18.50
N MET A 173 -11.74 -2.16 -17.78
CA MET A 173 -12.86 -2.14 -16.82
C MET A 173 -12.65 -1.10 -15.72
N PHE A 174 -11.47 -1.05 -15.08
CA PHE A 174 -11.17 -0.05 -14.05
C PHE A 174 -10.95 1.37 -14.63
N ASN A 175 -10.72 1.48 -15.93
CA ASN A 175 -10.63 2.76 -16.66
C ASN A 175 -11.95 3.27 -17.21
N ALA A 176 -13.02 2.49 -17.08
CA ALA A 176 -14.34 2.87 -17.58
C ALA A 176 -14.78 4.26 -17.10
N ALA A 177 -15.49 4.97 -17.95
CA ALA A 177 -15.94 6.32 -17.65
C ALA A 177 -17.03 6.35 -16.57
N THR A 178 -17.89 5.33 -16.53
CA THR A 178 -19.00 5.19 -15.59
C THR A 178 -19.00 3.84 -14.89
N ILE A 179 -19.73 3.76 -13.76
CA ILE A 179 -19.93 2.50 -13.02
C ILE A 179 -20.70 1.48 -13.87
N GLU A 180 -21.68 1.95 -14.63
CA GLU A 180 -22.50 1.12 -15.51
C GLU A 180 -21.64 0.46 -16.61
N GLU A 181 -20.71 1.23 -17.18
CA GLU A 181 -19.74 0.71 -18.14
C GLU A 181 -18.80 -0.30 -17.51
N ALA A 182 -18.28 -0.03 -16.32
CA ALA A 182 -17.44 -0.96 -15.59
C ALA A 182 -18.15 -2.29 -15.29
N ARG A 183 -19.44 -2.23 -14.90
CA ARG A 183 -20.26 -3.42 -14.67
C ARG A 183 -20.47 -4.20 -15.97
N ARG A 184 -20.77 -3.51 -17.07
CA ARG A 184 -20.92 -4.16 -18.38
C ARG A 184 -19.64 -4.86 -18.82
N LEU A 185 -18.48 -4.21 -18.63
CA LEU A 185 -17.17 -4.82 -18.94
C LEU A 185 -16.87 -6.01 -18.02
N LYS A 186 -17.23 -5.93 -16.74
CA LYS A 186 -17.09 -7.03 -15.77
C LYS A 186 -17.90 -8.25 -16.24
N GLU A 187 -19.17 -8.08 -16.69
CA GLU A 187 -19.98 -9.18 -17.21
C GLU A 187 -19.37 -9.79 -18.48
N SER A 188 -18.85 -8.93 -19.39
CA SER A 188 -18.18 -9.43 -20.61
C SER A 188 -16.93 -10.27 -20.29
N ILE A 189 -16.10 -9.82 -19.32
CA ILE A 189 -14.95 -10.57 -18.83
C ILE A 189 -15.40 -11.90 -18.21
N TYR A 190 -16.45 -11.87 -17.38
CA TYR A 190 -16.96 -13.07 -16.76
C TYR A 190 -17.40 -14.11 -17.78
N ASP A 191 -18.18 -13.71 -18.79
CA ASP A 191 -18.66 -14.59 -19.86
C ASP A 191 -17.52 -15.19 -20.68
N GLU A 192 -16.46 -14.42 -20.95
CA GLU A 192 -15.31 -14.89 -21.74
C GLU A 192 -14.43 -15.88 -20.97
N TYR A 193 -14.24 -15.65 -19.65
CA TYR A 193 -13.22 -16.39 -18.89
C TYR A 193 -13.79 -17.46 -17.93
N GLN A 194 -15.13 -17.53 -17.70
CA GLN A 194 -15.72 -18.45 -16.72
C GLN A 194 -15.35 -19.92 -16.95
N ASP A 195 -15.29 -20.37 -18.21
CA ASP A 195 -14.99 -21.77 -18.55
C ASP A 195 -13.49 -22.12 -18.45
N VAL A 196 -12.61 -21.12 -18.56
CA VAL A 196 -11.16 -21.33 -18.64
C VAL A 196 -10.40 -20.81 -17.44
N ALA A 197 -10.99 -19.94 -16.62
CA ALA A 197 -10.39 -19.30 -15.44
C ALA A 197 -11.45 -19.07 -14.32
N ASN A 198 -12.27 -20.06 -14.01
CA ASN A 198 -13.39 -19.96 -13.06
C ASN A 198 -12.96 -19.38 -11.69
N GLU A 199 -11.81 -19.83 -11.11
CA GLU A 199 -11.33 -19.28 -9.85
C GLU A 199 -11.06 -17.77 -9.93
N ALA A 200 -10.51 -17.29 -11.05
CA ALA A 200 -10.28 -15.87 -11.25
C ALA A 200 -11.60 -15.09 -11.35
N MET A 201 -12.60 -15.66 -11.99
CA MET A 201 -13.94 -15.08 -12.12
C MET A 201 -14.67 -15.02 -10.78
N THR A 202 -14.54 -16.05 -9.95
CA THR A 202 -15.06 -16.03 -8.57
C THR A 202 -14.44 -14.87 -7.77
N VAL A 203 -13.12 -14.70 -7.83
CA VAL A 203 -12.43 -13.59 -7.16
C VAL A 203 -12.92 -12.24 -7.68
N LEU A 204 -13.10 -12.12 -9.01
CA LEU A 204 -13.59 -10.89 -9.64
C LEU A 204 -15.00 -10.55 -9.13
N ASP A 205 -15.90 -11.52 -9.12
CA ASP A 205 -17.29 -11.31 -8.72
C ASP A 205 -17.41 -10.90 -7.24
N GLU A 206 -16.70 -11.60 -6.34
CA GLU A 206 -16.73 -11.34 -4.90
C GLU A 206 -16.16 -9.97 -4.50
N GLY A 207 -15.21 -9.43 -5.25
CA GLY A 207 -14.49 -8.19 -4.85
C GLY A 207 -14.78 -6.97 -5.72
N PHE A 208 -15.60 -7.09 -6.75
CA PHE A 208 -15.82 -6.03 -7.72
C PHE A 208 -16.45 -4.79 -7.11
N GLU A 209 -17.55 -4.90 -6.37
CA GLU A 209 -18.26 -3.75 -5.81
C GLU A 209 -17.37 -2.96 -4.83
N ASP A 210 -16.58 -3.64 -4.02
CA ASP A 210 -15.63 -3.01 -3.10
C ASP A 210 -14.48 -2.28 -3.83
N SER A 211 -14.23 -2.62 -5.10
CA SER A 211 -13.13 -2.09 -5.92
C SER A 211 -13.53 -0.90 -6.80
N ILE A 212 -14.81 -0.54 -6.84
CA ILE A 212 -15.33 0.55 -7.68
C ILE A 212 -15.87 1.75 -6.90
N THR A 213 -15.73 1.78 -5.57
CA THR A 213 -16.21 2.88 -4.70
C THR A 213 -15.71 4.25 -5.19
N ILE A 214 -14.44 4.36 -5.61
CA ILE A 214 -13.86 5.60 -6.13
C ILE A 214 -14.47 6.05 -7.46
N MET A 215 -15.17 5.19 -8.19
CA MET A 215 -15.78 5.56 -9.47
C MET A 215 -16.97 6.52 -9.31
N ALA A 216 -17.55 6.62 -8.12
CA ALA A 216 -18.53 7.64 -7.77
C ALA A 216 -17.94 9.06 -7.69
N LEU A 217 -16.61 9.18 -7.59
CA LEU A 217 -15.91 10.47 -7.52
C LEU A 217 -15.70 11.09 -8.91
N PRO A 218 -15.55 12.42 -8.99
CA PRO A 218 -15.11 13.10 -10.21
C PRO A 218 -13.78 12.52 -10.74
N SER A 219 -13.62 12.43 -12.05
CA SER A 219 -12.47 11.78 -12.72
C SER A 219 -11.11 12.28 -12.26
N LYS A 220 -10.99 13.58 -11.92
CA LYS A 220 -9.75 14.18 -11.43
C LYS A 220 -9.23 13.53 -10.14
N TYR A 221 -10.12 13.05 -9.26
CA TYR A 221 -9.73 12.36 -8.03
C TYR A 221 -9.41 10.89 -8.28
N ARG A 222 -10.14 10.24 -9.20
CA ARG A 222 -9.93 8.82 -9.51
C ARG A 222 -8.48 8.52 -9.90
N ILE A 223 -7.84 9.40 -10.70
CA ILE A 223 -6.44 9.23 -11.12
C ILE A 223 -5.48 9.25 -9.93
N ALA A 224 -5.69 10.14 -8.96
CA ALA A 224 -4.85 10.24 -7.77
C ALA A 224 -5.04 9.03 -6.82
N LEU A 225 -6.22 8.40 -6.83
CA LEU A 225 -6.62 7.30 -5.95
C LEU A 225 -6.35 5.90 -6.54
N ARG A 226 -5.99 5.82 -7.81
CA ARG A 226 -5.55 4.56 -8.40
C ARG A 226 -4.19 4.18 -7.84
N THR A 227 -4.14 3.00 -7.30
CA THR A 227 -2.93 2.40 -6.69
C THR A 227 -2.50 1.22 -7.53
#